data_5f7f0fcd27dd79e278a08f6385fc0f57
#
_entry.id   5f7f0fcd27dd79e278a08f6385fc0f57
#
_cell.length_a   1.000
_cell.length_b   1.000
_cell.length_c   1.000
_cell.angle_alpha   90.00
_cell.angle_beta   90.00
_cell.angle_gamma   90.00
#
_symmetry.space_group_name_H-M   'P 1'
#
loop_
_entity.id
_entity.type
_entity.pdbx_description
1 polymer ?
#
loop_
_entity_poly.entity_id
_entity_poly.type
_entity_poly.pdbx_seq_one_letter_code
_entity_poly.pdbx_strand_id
1 'polypeptide(L)'
;TGSGKSHVVAELCKDALTNWPETRVLMLTHVKELIQQNANKMREHWAGAPLGIYSAGLRQKNLGEPITFAGIQSIRKRALDVGHIDLIIVDECHLISHKAEGGYRELIQSLTDINPSIRVIGLTATPFRLGHGYIDEAGALFHDRIEPVTIEELIFKGHLCTLRSKKTDTKLSVAGVHRRGGEYIESELQRAVDTDDNNTLVVEEVIARGRDCKHWLLFCAGVDHAEHIAATLQGSGIASACVTGKTPMAQRTEILKRFKAGDIQALTNANVLTTGFDFPDLDLIAMLRPTLSPALYVQMAGRGLRPKTHTDSCLVLDFAGNVETHGPITRVRPPSKSGGGGEAPIKVCDACHEIVHISVMICPECGYEWPPSEEPYERLRLRDDDIMGADSELQMPVKSWSWSEYTSRAGNNMLKATYYGRLSDKPIDEYFCVLNPGFAGQKAVGEIQKISQSSGCREELIAADGLYAASVVLNKSTPPSEIIYEKNGRYFNVVRRKYET
;
A
#
# COMPACT_ATOMS: atom_id res chain seq x y z
N THR A 1 -4.49 0.30 5.24
CA THR A 1 -4.96 0.82 6.54
C THR A 1 -6.35 1.42 6.37
N GLY A 2 -7.27 1.19 7.33
CA GLY A 2 -8.62 1.76 7.22
C GLY A 2 -9.63 0.98 6.38
N SER A 3 -9.26 -0.15 5.79
CA SER A 3 -10.09 -0.96 4.89
C SER A 3 -11.17 -1.83 5.58
N GLY A 4 -11.46 -1.61 6.86
CA GLY A 4 -12.48 -2.40 7.55
C GLY A 4 -12.04 -3.80 7.97
N LYS A 5 -10.75 -4.14 8.00
CA LYS A 5 -10.24 -5.47 8.40
C LYS A 5 -10.88 -6.01 9.68
N SER A 6 -11.08 -5.17 10.69
CA SER A 6 -11.71 -5.61 11.96
C SER A 6 -13.16 -6.04 11.80
N HIS A 7 -13.92 -5.42 10.88
CA HIS A 7 -15.29 -5.84 10.54
C HIS A 7 -15.27 -7.20 9.85
N VAL A 8 -14.40 -7.36 8.85
CA VAL A 8 -14.26 -8.63 8.12
C VAL A 8 -13.91 -9.76 9.07
N VAL A 9 -12.98 -9.55 10.01
CA VAL A 9 -12.63 -10.56 11.03
C VAL A 9 -13.82 -10.87 11.94
N ALA A 10 -14.56 -9.86 12.37
CA ALA A 10 -15.71 -10.09 13.26
C ALA A 10 -16.81 -10.90 12.57
N GLU A 11 -17.16 -10.56 11.32
CA GLU A 11 -18.15 -11.31 10.56
C GLU A 11 -17.67 -12.72 10.21
N LEU A 12 -16.39 -12.89 9.83
CA LEU A 12 -15.81 -14.21 9.57
C LEU A 12 -15.89 -15.11 10.82
N CYS A 13 -15.50 -14.60 11.99
CA CYS A 13 -15.58 -15.36 13.22
C CYS A 13 -17.01 -15.68 13.63
N LYS A 14 -17.93 -14.72 13.46
CA LYS A 14 -19.35 -14.91 13.76
C LYS A 14 -19.99 -15.94 12.84
N ASP A 15 -19.72 -15.86 11.54
CA ASP A 15 -20.20 -16.83 10.57
C ASP A 15 -19.66 -18.24 10.86
N ALA A 16 -18.35 -18.34 11.15
CA ALA A 16 -17.70 -19.61 11.50
C ALA A 16 -18.35 -20.26 12.72
N LEU A 17 -18.53 -19.51 13.82
CA LEU A 17 -19.14 -20.07 15.05
C LEU A 17 -20.64 -20.33 14.91
N THR A 18 -21.35 -19.61 14.03
CA THR A 18 -22.76 -19.84 13.77
C THR A 18 -22.98 -21.15 13.02
N ASN A 19 -22.16 -21.40 12.00
CA ASN A 19 -22.28 -22.60 11.16
C ASN A 19 -21.58 -23.83 11.78
N TRP A 20 -20.50 -23.59 12.54
CA TRP A 20 -19.69 -24.62 13.19
C TRP A 20 -19.36 -24.19 14.63
N PRO A 21 -20.25 -24.46 15.62
CA PRO A 21 -20.12 -23.96 16.99
C PRO A 21 -18.86 -24.39 17.73
N GLU A 22 -18.25 -25.50 17.34
CA GLU A 22 -17.00 -26.02 17.95
C GLU A 22 -15.74 -25.38 17.39
N THR A 23 -15.86 -24.47 16.42
CA THR A 23 -14.72 -23.79 15.77
C THR A 23 -13.90 -23.01 16.79
N ARG A 24 -12.60 -23.20 16.77
CA ARG A 24 -11.65 -22.45 17.59
C ARG A 24 -10.78 -21.55 16.73
N VAL A 25 -10.79 -20.26 17.06
CA VAL A 25 -10.08 -19.22 16.32
C VAL A 25 -8.98 -18.62 17.20
N LEU A 26 -7.75 -18.58 16.67
CA LEU A 26 -6.63 -17.91 17.31
C LEU A 26 -6.23 -16.66 16.50
N MET A 27 -6.43 -15.49 17.08
CA MET A 27 -6.00 -14.22 16.46
C MET A 27 -4.67 -13.79 17.05
N LEU A 28 -3.64 -13.68 16.20
CA LEU A 28 -2.28 -13.36 16.56
C LEU A 28 -1.88 -11.95 16.16
N THR A 29 -1.22 -11.26 17.06
CA THR A 29 -0.56 -9.98 16.78
C THR A 29 0.72 -9.86 17.61
N HIS A 30 1.63 -8.95 17.19
CA HIS A 30 2.91 -8.73 17.87
C HIS A 30 2.88 -7.54 18.84
N VAL A 31 1.86 -6.69 18.79
CA VAL A 31 1.73 -5.47 19.60
C VAL A 31 0.58 -5.63 20.59
N LYS A 32 0.87 -5.42 21.88
CA LYS A 32 -0.13 -5.58 22.96
C LYS A 32 -1.33 -4.64 22.83
N GLU A 33 -1.10 -3.42 22.33
CA GLU A 33 -2.13 -2.43 22.10
C GLU A 33 -3.14 -2.91 21.05
N LEU A 34 -2.67 -3.57 19.99
CA LEU A 34 -3.53 -4.15 18.96
C LEU A 34 -4.39 -5.32 19.49
N ILE A 35 -3.88 -6.09 20.45
CA ILE A 35 -4.66 -7.18 21.07
C ILE A 35 -5.94 -6.63 21.69
N GLN A 36 -5.78 -5.63 22.56
CA GLN A 36 -6.92 -5.01 23.25
C GLN A 36 -7.86 -4.29 22.28
N GLN A 37 -7.31 -3.58 21.31
CA GLN A 37 -8.12 -2.85 20.32
C GLN A 37 -8.92 -3.79 19.43
N ASN A 38 -8.29 -4.86 18.92
CA ASN A 38 -8.97 -5.83 18.06
C ASN A 38 -10.06 -6.58 18.86
N ALA A 39 -9.79 -6.92 20.12
CA ALA A 39 -10.78 -7.53 20.98
C ALA A 39 -11.96 -6.57 21.29
N ASN A 40 -11.69 -5.29 21.52
CA ASN A 40 -12.75 -4.30 21.74
C ASN A 40 -13.58 -4.09 20.48
N LYS A 41 -12.93 -3.96 19.31
CA LYS A 41 -13.63 -3.83 18.01
C LYS A 41 -14.49 -5.06 17.72
N MET A 42 -14.00 -6.26 18.06
CA MET A 42 -14.82 -7.48 17.94
C MET A 42 -16.08 -7.37 18.79
N ARG A 43 -15.99 -6.91 20.05
CA ARG A 43 -17.16 -6.71 20.94
C ARG A 43 -18.11 -5.62 20.44
N GLU A 44 -17.57 -4.56 19.84
CA GLU A 44 -18.38 -3.48 19.24
C GLU A 44 -19.24 -3.99 18.06
N HIS A 45 -18.65 -4.89 17.23
CA HIS A 45 -19.35 -5.44 16.06
C HIS A 45 -20.22 -6.64 16.39
N TRP A 46 -19.84 -7.39 17.39
CA TRP A 46 -20.54 -8.57 17.86
C TRP A 46 -20.66 -8.55 19.39
N ALA A 47 -21.74 -7.95 19.87
CA ALA A 47 -22.05 -7.94 21.30
C ALA A 47 -22.21 -9.38 21.82
N GLY A 48 -21.45 -9.72 22.86
CA GLY A 48 -21.43 -11.08 23.41
C GLY A 48 -20.53 -12.06 22.67
N ALA A 49 -19.61 -11.62 21.81
CA ALA A 49 -18.60 -12.47 21.19
C ALA A 49 -17.85 -13.29 22.25
N PRO A 50 -17.77 -14.63 22.12
CA PRO A 50 -17.10 -15.51 23.09
C PRO A 50 -15.59 -15.43 22.88
N LEU A 51 -14.97 -14.40 23.46
CA LEU A 51 -13.54 -14.13 23.26
C LEU A 51 -12.74 -14.05 24.57
N GLY A 52 -11.56 -14.66 24.53
CA GLY A 52 -10.53 -14.56 25.54
C GLY A 52 -9.32 -13.77 25.07
N ILE A 53 -8.52 -13.31 26.00
CA ILE A 53 -7.25 -12.61 25.74
C ILE A 53 -6.12 -13.36 26.43
N TYR A 54 -5.04 -13.62 25.66
CA TYR A 54 -3.80 -14.20 26.16
C TYR A 54 -2.61 -13.28 25.88
N SER A 55 -2.23 -12.49 26.86
CA SER A 55 -1.14 -11.52 26.73
C SER A 55 -0.48 -11.23 28.08
N ALA A 56 0.83 -11.49 28.16
CA ALA A 56 1.62 -11.14 29.33
C ALA A 56 1.62 -9.61 29.57
N GLY A 57 1.69 -8.81 28.50
CA GLY A 57 1.69 -7.36 28.57
C GLY A 57 0.36 -6.77 29.07
N LEU A 58 -0.77 -7.47 28.89
CA LEU A 58 -2.09 -7.11 29.42
C LEU A 58 -2.44 -7.84 30.71
N ARG A 59 -1.55 -8.71 31.23
CA ARG A 59 -1.75 -9.56 32.41
C ARG A 59 -3.02 -10.42 32.33
N GLN A 60 -3.39 -10.86 31.14
CA GLN A 60 -4.54 -11.72 30.88
C GLN A 60 -4.07 -13.06 30.30
N LYS A 61 -4.67 -14.17 30.77
CA LYS A 61 -4.30 -15.56 30.39
C LYS A 61 -5.56 -16.41 30.21
N ASN A 62 -6.48 -15.98 29.33
CA ASN A 62 -7.70 -16.73 29.02
C ASN A 62 -7.57 -17.43 27.66
N LEU A 63 -7.53 -18.76 27.65
CA LEU A 63 -7.54 -19.67 26.49
C LEU A 63 -8.84 -20.48 26.38
N GLY A 64 -9.78 -20.29 27.32
CA GLY A 64 -11.00 -21.11 27.42
C GLY A 64 -12.08 -20.73 26.41
N GLU A 65 -11.98 -19.57 25.76
CA GLU A 65 -13.01 -19.10 24.84
C GLU A 65 -12.77 -19.59 23.40
N PRO A 66 -13.83 -19.73 22.60
CA PRO A 66 -13.72 -20.12 21.20
C PRO A 66 -12.82 -19.19 20.36
N ILE A 67 -12.86 -17.89 20.61
CA ILE A 67 -11.98 -16.90 19.95
C ILE A 67 -10.94 -16.42 20.96
N THR A 68 -9.67 -16.61 20.66
CA THR A 68 -8.56 -16.14 21.51
C THR A 68 -7.73 -15.08 20.80
N PHE A 69 -7.64 -13.89 21.39
CA PHE A 69 -6.71 -12.84 20.95
C PHE A 69 -5.39 -12.99 21.72
N ALA A 70 -4.29 -13.21 21.01
CA ALA A 70 -3.02 -13.47 21.67
C ALA A 70 -1.85 -12.68 21.10
N GLY A 71 -0.92 -12.31 21.98
CA GLY A 71 0.38 -11.78 21.59
C GLY A 71 1.36 -12.91 21.28
N ILE A 72 1.96 -12.91 20.09
CA ILE A 72 2.90 -13.97 19.68
C ILE A 72 4.00 -14.22 20.71
N GLN A 73 4.54 -13.16 21.32
CA GLN A 73 5.59 -13.29 22.33
C GLN A 73 5.13 -14.03 23.59
N SER A 74 3.83 -13.99 23.90
CA SER A 74 3.25 -14.66 25.07
C SER A 74 2.91 -16.13 24.81
N ILE A 75 2.61 -16.49 23.55
CA ILE A 75 1.99 -17.80 23.23
C ILE A 75 2.88 -18.73 22.40
N ARG A 76 3.96 -18.23 21.76
CA ARG A 76 4.77 -18.98 20.78
C ARG A 76 5.28 -20.35 21.22
N LYS A 77 5.48 -20.57 22.53
CA LYS A 77 5.96 -21.83 23.10
C LYS A 77 4.86 -22.59 23.84
N ARG A 78 3.58 -22.30 23.58
CA ARG A 78 2.46 -22.84 24.35
C ARG A 78 1.41 -23.53 23.47
N ALA A 79 1.85 -24.15 22.39
CA ALA A 79 0.93 -24.82 21.45
C ALA A 79 0.08 -25.90 22.15
N LEU A 80 0.67 -26.66 23.12
CA LEU A 80 -0.04 -27.67 23.88
C LEU A 80 -1.09 -27.07 24.85
N ASP A 81 -0.81 -25.90 25.43
CA ASP A 81 -1.78 -25.19 26.29
C ASP A 81 -2.95 -24.63 25.48
N VAL A 82 -2.68 -24.20 24.24
CA VAL A 82 -3.67 -23.71 23.29
C VAL A 82 -4.56 -24.82 22.78
N GLY A 83 -3.97 -25.97 22.50
CA GLY A 83 -4.66 -27.17 22.01
C GLY A 83 -5.15 -27.04 20.59
N HIS A 84 -6.30 -27.64 20.28
CA HIS A 84 -6.90 -27.65 18.94
C HIS A 84 -7.32 -26.25 18.51
N ILE A 85 -6.92 -25.83 17.31
CA ILE A 85 -7.30 -24.59 16.64
C ILE A 85 -7.67 -24.93 15.19
N ASP A 86 -8.77 -24.38 14.67
CA ASP A 86 -9.22 -24.57 13.30
C ASP A 86 -8.73 -23.42 12.41
N LEU A 87 -8.71 -22.19 12.94
CA LEU A 87 -8.37 -21.00 12.18
C LEU A 87 -7.39 -20.12 12.96
N ILE A 88 -6.26 -19.82 12.33
CA ILE A 88 -5.33 -18.77 12.77
C ILE A 88 -5.53 -17.53 11.92
N ILE A 89 -5.73 -16.37 12.54
CA ILE A 89 -5.74 -15.07 11.87
C ILE A 89 -4.55 -14.27 12.37
N VAL A 90 -3.68 -13.83 11.47
CA VAL A 90 -2.50 -13.03 11.82
C VAL A 90 -2.69 -11.61 11.33
N ASP A 91 -2.78 -10.66 12.25
CA ASP A 91 -2.81 -9.23 11.93
C ASP A 91 -1.38 -8.72 11.70
N GLU A 92 -1.23 -7.82 10.72
CA GLU A 92 0.05 -7.32 10.20
C GLU A 92 1.01 -8.46 9.81
N CYS A 93 0.49 -9.43 9.05
CA CYS A 93 1.18 -10.67 8.69
C CYS A 93 2.49 -10.46 7.89
N HIS A 94 2.71 -9.27 7.30
CA HIS A 94 3.98 -8.91 6.67
C HIS A 94 5.17 -8.92 7.66
N LEU A 95 4.91 -8.91 8.97
CA LEU A 95 5.95 -9.01 10.01
C LEU A 95 6.42 -10.44 10.27
N ILE A 96 5.74 -11.46 9.72
CA ILE A 96 6.16 -12.86 9.84
C ILE A 96 7.49 -13.05 9.11
N SER A 97 8.49 -13.59 9.80
CA SER A 97 9.79 -13.88 9.21
C SER A 97 9.69 -14.98 8.15
N HIS A 98 10.45 -14.82 7.05
CA HIS A 98 10.65 -15.91 6.07
C HIS A 98 11.49 -17.06 6.64
N LYS A 99 12.25 -16.83 7.71
CA LYS A 99 13.04 -17.88 8.36
C LYS A 99 12.13 -18.86 9.09
N ALA A 100 12.41 -20.15 8.93
CA ALA A 100 11.67 -21.23 9.59
C ALA A 100 11.67 -21.10 11.13
N GLU A 101 12.76 -20.60 11.71
CA GLU A 101 12.97 -20.40 13.16
C GLU A 101 12.30 -19.14 13.72
N GLY A 102 11.28 -18.60 13.05
CA GLY A 102 10.53 -17.44 13.53
C GLY A 102 9.38 -17.85 14.45
N GLY A 103 9.18 -17.15 15.58
CA GLY A 103 8.18 -17.52 16.60
C GLY A 103 6.75 -17.71 16.08
N TYR A 104 6.36 -17.07 14.97
CA TYR A 104 5.08 -17.34 14.29
C TYR A 104 5.08 -18.70 13.60
N ARG A 105 6.13 -19.03 12.83
CA ARG A 105 6.22 -20.29 12.09
C ARG A 105 6.33 -21.48 13.03
N GLU A 106 7.11 -21.36 14.11
CA GLU A 106 7.22 -22.39 15.16
C GLU A 106 5.87 -22.68 15.79
N LEU A 107 5.10 -21.64 16.17
CA LEU A 107 3.77 -21.82 16.76
C LEU A 107 2.80 -22.43 15.74
N ILE A 108 2.76 -21.93 14.51
CA ILE A 108 1.86 -22.43 13.46
C ILE A 108 2.19 -23.89 13.16
N GLN A 109 3.48 -24.26 13.04
CA GLN A 109 3.87 -25.65 12.82
C GLN A 109 3.42 -26.55 13.98
N SER A 110 3.68 -26.14 15.23
CA SER A 110 3.27 -26.92 16.39
C SER A 110 1.75 -27.09 16.52
N LEU A 111 0.97 -26.09 16.08
CA LEU A 111 -0.50 -26.20 16.03
C LEU A 111 -0.97 -27.03 14.83
N THR A 112 -0.23 -27.03 13.72
CA THR A 112 -0.48 -27.92 12.56
C THR A 112 -0.23 -29.37 12.92
N ASP A 113 0.75 -29.66 13.77
CA ASP A 113 1.02 -31.02 14.27
C ASP A 113 -0.14 -31.52 15.14
N ILE A 114 -0.87 -30.62 15.84
CA ILE A 114 -2.08 -30.93 16.62
C ILE A 114 -3.31 -31.07 15.74
N ASN A 115 -3.49 -30.13 14.80
CA ASN A 115 -4.59 -30.12 13.82
C ASN A 115 -4.04 -29.91 12.40
N PRO A 116 -3.83 -30.99 11.60
CA PRO A 116 -3.35 -30.87 10.22
C PRO A 116 -4.29 -30.11 9.26
N SER A 117 -5.56 -29.95 9.66
CA SER A 117 -6.57 -29.24 8.85
C SER A 117 -6.62 -27.73 9.16
N ILE A 118 -5.75 -27.22 10.04
CA ILE A 118 -5.71 -25.81 10.42
C ILE A 118 -5.58 -24.89 9.21
N ARG A 119 -6.30 -23.77 9.24
CA ARG A 119 -6.21 -22.74 8.20
C ARG A 119 -5.55 -21.49 8.78
N VAL A 120 -4.75 -20.80 7.93
CA VAL A 120 -4.05 -19.59 8.32
C VAL A 120 -4.42 -18.46 7.37
N ILE A 121 -4.97 -17.38 7.93
CA ILE A 121 -5.31 -16.15 7.20
C ILE A 121 -4.39 -15.04 7.68
N GLY A 122 -3.75 -14.35 6.74
CA GLY A 122 -2.94 -13.17 7.01
C GLY A 122 -3.66 -11.89 6.62
N LEU A 123 -3.66 -10.90 7.49
CA LEU A 123 -4.18 -9.56 7.22
C LEU A 123 -3.04 -8.56 7.20
N THR A 124 -2.97 -7.74 6.16
CA THR A 124 -1.98 -6.67 6.06
C THR A 124 -2.44 -5.57 5.10
N ALA A 125 -1.93 -4.36 5.29
CA ALA A 125 -2.07 -3.27 4.32
C ALA A 125 -0.96 -3.31 3.25
N THR A 126 0.13 -4.03 3.52
CA THR A 126 1.33 -4.11 2.69
C THR A 126 1.76 -5.56 2.57
N PRO A 127 1.35 -6.29 1.50
CA PRO A 127 1.61 -7.73 1.36
C PRO A 127 3.06 -8.04 0.96
N PHE A 128 4.02 -7.23 1.41
CA PHE A 128 5.44 -7.37 1.10
C PHE A 128 6.30 -6.96 2.29
N ARG A 129 7.55 -7.41 2.28
CA ARG A 129 8.54 -7.13 3.32
C ARG A 129 9.81 -6.57 2.71
N LEU A 130 10.42 -5.60 3.38
CA LEU A 130 11.68 -4.99 2.98
C LEU A 130 12.77 -6.06 2.81
N GLY A 131 13.40 -6.11 1.62
CA GLY A 131 14.45 -7.06 1.28
C GLY A 131 14.01 -8.50 0.98
N HIS A 132 12.71 -8.81 1.07
CA HIS A 132 12.21 -10.19 0.92
C HIS A 132 11.11 -10.36 -0.15
N GLY A 133 10.56 -9.29 -0.72
CA GLY A 133 9.49 -9.35 -1.71
C GLY A 133 8.10 -9.60 -1.09
N TYR A 134 7.20 -10.17 -1.89
CA TYR A 134 5.83 -10.46 -1.44
C TYR A 134 5.77 -11.63 -0.47
N ILE A 135 4.79 -11.60 0.45
CA ILE A 135 4.60 -12.61 1.51
C ILE A 135 3.93 -13.90 1.01
N ASP A 136 3.48 -13.91 -0.23
CA ASP A 136 2.86 -15.02 -0.96
C ASP A 136 3.74 -15.58 -2.10
N GLU A 137 5.03 -15.23 -2.14
CA GLU A 137 6.00 -15.82 -3.05
C GLU A 137 6.32 -17.28 -2.69
N ALA A 138 6.90 -18.01 -3.64
CA ALA A 138 7.27 -19.42 -3.45
C ALA A 138 8.11 -19.67 -2.18
N GLY A 139 7.65 -20.60 -1.34
CA GLY A 139 8.25 -20.90 -0.02
C GLY A 139 7.78 -19.97 1.11
N ALA A 140 6.87 -19.03 0.87
CA ALA A 140 6.23 -18.24 1.90
C ALA A 140 5.21 -19.06 2.72
N LEU A 141 4.71 -18.47 3.79
CA LEU A 141 3.67 -19.10 4.62
C LEU A 141 2.30 -19.10 3.94
N PHE A 142 2.03 -18.04 3.16
CA PHE A 142 0.77 -17.87 2.45
C PHE A 142 0.91 -18.35 1.01
N HIS A 143 -0.09 -19.05 0.50
CA HIS A 143 -0.07 -19.68 -0.82
C HIS A 143 -0.88 -18.89 -1.85
N ASP A 144 -1.76 -18.02 -1.36
CA ASP A 144 -2.68 -17.26 -2.20
C ASP A 144 -2.96 -15.90 -1.59
N ARG A 145 -3.37 -14.95 -2.43
CA ARG A 145 -3.74 -13.59 -2.04
C ARG A 145 -5.09 -13.25 -2.64
N ILE A 146 -6.03 -12.93 -1.77
CA ILE A 146 -7.31 -12.32 -2.19
C ILE A 146 -6.98 -10.89 -2.61
N GLU A 147 -7.46 -10.48 -3.78
CA GLU A 147 -7.27 -9.13 -4.28
C GLU A 147 -7.81 -8.09 -3.28
N PRO A 148 -6.97 -7.17 -2.82
CA PRO A 148 -7.41 -6.18 -1.86
C PRO A 148 -8.28 -5.13 -2.55
N VAL A 149 -9.25 -4.62 -1.83
CA VAL A 149 -9.93 -3.37 -2.20
C VAL A 149 -8.88 -2.25 -2.19
N THR A 150 -8.79 -1.48 -3.26
CA THR A 150 -7.76 -0.41 -3.38
C THR A 150 -8.11 0.80 -2.51
N ILE A 151 -7.08 1.61 -2.20
CA ILE A 151 -7.28 2.88 -1.45
C ILE A 151 -8.18 3.81 -2.27
N GLU A 152 -7.97 3.88 -3.59
CA GLU A 152 -8.75 4.70 -4.52
C GLU A 152 -10.22 4.30 -4.52
N GLU A 153 -10.51 3.00 -4.57
CA GLU A 153 -11.87 2.49 -4.52
C GLU A 153 -12.56 2.87 -3.19
N LEU A 154 -11.83 2.78 -2.08
CA LEU A 154 -12.35 3.16 -0.77
C LEU A 154 -12.57 4.68 -0.64
N ILE A 155 -11.71 5.51 -1.26
CA ILE A 155 -11.92 6.96 -1.35
C ILE A 155 -13.15 7.24 -2.21
N PHE A 156 -13.26 6.62 -3.38
CA PHE A 156 -14.40 6.79 -4.28
C PHE A 156 -15.73 6.41 -3.62
N LYS A 157 -15.73 5.37 -2.79
CA LYS A 157 -16.91 4.94 -2.00
C LYS A 157 -17.14 5.79 -0.74
N GLY A 158 -16.31 6.78 -0.45
CA GLY A 158 -16.42 7.63 0.75
C GLY A 158 -16.02 6.93 2.07
N HIS A 159 -15.40 5.77 2.00
CA HIS A 159 -14.91 5.06 3.19
C HIS A 159 -13.55 5.55 3.68
N LEU A 160 -12.80 6.23 2.82
CA LEU A 160 -11.56 6.93 3.14
C LEU A 160 -11.61 8.35 2.58
N CYS A 161 -10.79 9.25 3.15
CA CYS A 161 -10.59 10.59 2.63
C CYS A 161 -9.28 10.68 1.83
N THR A 162 -9.08 11.78 1.12
CA THR A 162 -7.86 12.06 0.38
C THR A 162 -6.72 12.51 1.30
N LEU A 163 -5.47 12.26 0.85
CA LEU A 163 -4.28 12.89 1.42
C LEU A 163 -3.79 13.96 0.44
N ARG A 164 -3.51 15.15 0.97
CA ARG A 164 -2.86 16.23 0.22
C ARG A 164 -1.43 16.36 0.70
N SER A 165 -0.46 16.19 -0.19
CA SER A 165 0.96 16.26 0.15
C SER A 165 1.59 17.49 -0.45
N LYS A 166 1.96 18.46 0.38
CA LYS A 166 2.66 19.67 -0.06
C LYS A 166 4.16 19.51 0.12
N LYS A 167 4.92 19.93 -0.89
CA LYS A 167 6.38 20.04 -0.77
C LYS A 167 6.73 20.98 0.37
N THR A 168 7.59 20.52 1.25
CA THR A 168 8.17 21.32 2.33
C THR A 168 9.38 22.10 1.84
N ASP A 169 9.60 23.29 2.39
CA ASP A 169 10.81 24.08 2.14
C ASP A 169 12.00 23.50 2.91
N THR A 170 11.72 22.99 4.11
CA THR A 170 12.69 22.28 4.95
C THR A 170 12.75 20.81 4.57
N LYS A 171 13.94 20.26 4.35
CA LYS A 171 14.16 18.83 4.09
C LYS A 171 15.23 18.28 5.02
N LEU A 172 14.90 17.23 5.77
CA LEU A 172 15.82 16.58 6.70
C LEU A 172 16.82 15.70 5.94
N SER A 173 18.11 15.93 6.19
CA SER A 173 19.19 15.20 5.53
C SER A 173 19.51 13.89 6.24
N VAL A 174 19.68 12.83 5.47
CA VAL A 174 20.17 11.51 5.93
C VAL A 174 21.62 11.25 5.49
N ALA A 175 22.36 12.29 5.12
CA ALA A 175 23.75 12.16 4.70
C ALA A 175 24.59 11.57 5.84
N GLY A 176 25.38 10.54 5.55
CA GLY A 176 26.23 9.85 6.52
C GLY A 176 25.51 8.86 7.45
N VAL A 177 24.19 8.67 7.33
CA VAL A 177 23.44 7.69 8.13
C VAL A 177 23.61 6.28 7.53
N HIS A 178 24.12 5.35 8.32
CA HIS A 178 24.30 3.97 7.90
C HIS A 178 22.97 3.18 7.92
N ARG A 179 22.98 2.05 7.18
CA ARG A 179 21.84 1.16 7.05
C ARG A 179 22.14 -0.20 7.66
N ARG A 180 21.14 -0.80 8.31
CA ARG A 180 21.20 -2.17 8.83
C ARG A 180 19.87 -2.88 8.61
N GLY A 181 19.92 -4.07 7.99
CA GLY A 181 18.71 -4.84 7.70
C GLY A 181 17.76 -4.16 6.69
N GLY A 182 18.29 -3.29 5.83
CA GLY A 182 17.52 -2.56 4.82
C GLY A 182 16.91 -1.23 5.31
N GLU A 183 17.08 -0.86 6.60
CA GLU A 183 16.58 0.39 7.17
C GLU A 183 17.72 1.22 7.79
N TYR A 184 17.52 2.50 8.00
CA TYR A 184 18.46 3.39 8.68
C TYR A 184 18.69 2.94 10.12
N ILE A 185 19.93 3.12 10.63
CA ILE A 185 20.25 2.91 12.05
C ILE A 185 19.61 4.03 12.84
N GLU A 186 18.63 3.72 13.68
CA GLU A 186 17.76 4.68 14.37
C GLU A 186 18.53 5.73 15.18
N SER A 187 19.58 5.32 15.90
CA SER A 187 20.39 6.25 16.70
C SER A 187 21.21 7.22 15.85
N GLU A 188 21.64 6.83 14.66
CA GLU A 188 22.35 7.70 13.73
C GLU A 188 21.36 8.62 13.01
N LEU A 189 20.21 8.08 12.60
CA LEU A 189 19.14 8.84 11.98
C LEU A 189 18.65 9.95 12.91
N GLN A 190 18.37 9.63 14.18
CA GLN A 190 17.96 10.62 15.17
C GLN A 190 18.99 11.74 15.27
N ARG A 191 20.27 11.41 15.44
CA ARG A 191 21.34 12.42 15.52
C ARG A 191 21.48 13.29 14.28
N ALA A 192 21.20 12.74 13.10
CA ALA A 192 21.32 13.49 11.86
C ALA A 192 20.17 14.51 11.67
N VAL A 193 18.96 14.19 12.13
CA VAL A 193 17.78 15.03 11.92
C VAL A 193 17.41 15.89 13.11
N ASP A 194 17.77 15.47 14.33
CA ASP A 194 17.45 16.13 15.58
C ASP A 194 18.51 17.18 15.92
N THR A 195 18.41 18.34 15.31
CA THR A 195 19.22 19.53 15.61
C THR A 195 18.29 20.70 15.92
N ASP A 196 18.74 21.64 16.76
CA ASP A 196 17.92 22.80 17.13
C ASP A 196 17.46 23.60 15.92
N ASP A 197 18.34 23.79 14.92
CA ASP A 197 18.02 24.49 13.68
C ASP A 197 16.93 23.75 12.89
N ASN A 198 17.09 22.43 12.67
CA ASN A 198 16.08 21.62 11.96
C ASN A 198 14.75 21.63 12.70
N ASN A 199 14.78 21.46 14.02
CA ASN A 199 13.57 21.40 14.85
C ASN A 199 12.81 22.74 14.79
N THR A 200 13.52 23.86 14.82
CA THR A 200 12.93 25.20 14.70
C THR A 200 12.31 25.41 13.33
N LEU A 201 13.05 25.16 12.25
CA LEU A 201 12.55 25.32 10.87
C LEU A 201 11.35 24.44 10.57
N VAL A 202 11.40 23.17 11.01
CA VAL A 202 10.28 22.23 10.86
C VAL A 202 9.05 22.73 11.59
N VAL A 203 9.18 23.15 12.85
CA VAL A 203 8.04 23.61 13.66
C VAL A 203 7.44 24.89 13.08
N GLU A 204 8.26 25.85 12.68
CA GLU A 204 7.78 27.07 12.01
C GLU A 204 6.97 26.75 10.75
N GLU A 205 7.48 25.84 9.92
CA GLU A 205 6.79 25.43 8.70
C GLU A 205 5.49 24.65 8.98
N VAL A 206 5.49 23.73 9.96
CA VAL A 206 4.29 23.00 10.40
C VAL A 206 3.23 23.98 10.89
N ILE A 207 3.59 24.98 11.70
CA ILE A 207 2.67 26.00 12.18
C ILE A 207 2.12 26.84 11.03
N ALA A 208 2.99 27.30 10.12
CA ALA A 208 2.59 28.14 8.99
C ALA A 208 1.61 27.43 8.06
N ARG A 209 1.85 26.15 7.75
CA ARG A 209 1.05 25.36 6.82
C ARG A 209 -0.16 24.67 7.48
N GLY A 210 -0.09 24.42 8.77
CA GLY A 210 -1.12 23.73 9.56
C GLY A 210 -2.12 24.65 10.25
N ARG A 211 -2.17 25.95 9.93
CA ARG A 211 -3.05 26.94 10.60
C ARG A 211 -4.52 26.56 10.68
N ASP A 212 -5.02 25.93 9.61
CA ASP A 212 -6.41 25.52 9.50
C ASP A 212 -6.67 24.10 10.02
N CYS A 213 -5.62 23.39 10.45
CA CYS A 213 -5.67 22.02 10.94
C CYS A 213 -5.82 22.00 12.47
N LYS A 214 -6.67 21.09 12.96
CA LYS A 214 -7.02 20.98 14.39
C LYS A 214 -6.21 19.94 15.13
N HIS A 215 -5.87 18.83 14.47
CA HIS A 215 -5.22 17.67 15.10
C HIS A 215 -4.00 17.23 14.29
N TRP A 216 -2.84 17.42 14.85
CA TRP A 216 -1.56 17.17 14.19
C TRP A 216 -0.89 15.94 14.77
N LEU A 217 -0.36 15.08 13.92
CA LEU A 217 0.44 13.92 14.30
C LEU A 217 1.80 13.99 13.64
N LEU A 218 2.86 14.10 14.46
CA LEU A 218 4.23 14.23 13.99
C LEU A 218 4.98 12.91 14.27
N PHE A 219 5.49 12.27 13.21
CA PHE A 219 6.30 11.05 13.30
C PHE A 219 7.78 11.39 13.31
N CYS A 220 8.41 11.24 14.46
CA CYS A 220 9.81 11.59 14.70
C CYS A 220 10.75 10.39 14.56
N ALA A 221 12.04 10.65 14.28
CA ALA A 221 13.04 9.62 14.03
C ALA A 221 13.43 8.83 15.30
N GLY A 222 13.29 9.43 16.48
CA GLY A 222 13.60 8.81 17.76
C GLY A 222 12.89 9.48 18.91
N VAL A 223 13.14 8.99 20.13
CA VAL A 223 12.48 9.44 21.36
C VAL A 223 12.86 10.89 21.67
N ASP A 224 14.16 11.20 21.70
CA ASP A 224 14.64 12.54 22.05
C ASP A 224 14.17 13.55 20.99
N HIS A 225 14.21 13.20 19.71
CA HIS A 225 13.66 14.02 18.62
C HIS A 225 12.17 14.32 18.83
N ALA A 226 11.38 13.34 19.26
CA ALA A 226 9.94 13.55 19.53
C ALA A 226 9.71 14.49 20.74
N GLU A 227 10.55 14.38 21.78
CA GLU A 227 10.50 15.24 22.94
C GLU A 227 10.94 16.68 22.60
N HIS A 228 12.01 16.86 21.81
CA HIS A 228 12.50 18.18 21.37
C HIS A 228 11.47 18.89 20.48
N ILE A 229 10.89 18.20 19.49
CA ILE A 229 9.83 18.76 18.64
C ILE A 229 8.60 19.16 19.48
N ALA A 230 8.20 18.34 20.47
CA ALA A 230 7.09 18.71 21.35
C ALA A 230 7.40 19.98 22.17
N ALA A 231 8.62 20.08 22.71
CA ALA A 231 9.08 21.26 23.46
C ALA A 231 9.14 22.50 22.57
N THR A 232 9.64 22.40 21.34
CA THR A 232 9.69 23.51 20.38
C THR A 232 8.29 24.00 20.00
N LEU A 233 7.34 23.08 19.77
CA LEU A 233 5.92 23.40 19.54
C LEU A 233 5.31 24.14 20.73
N GLN A 234 5.56 23.67 21.96
CA GLN A 234 5.08 24.33 23.19
C GLN A 234 5.69 25.75 23.33
N GLY A 235 6.99 25.89 23.08
CA GLY A 235 7.67 27.20 23.05
C GLY A 235 7.07 28.17 22.03
N SER A 236 6.50 27.65 20.95
CA SER A 236 5.80 28.41 19.89
C SER A 236 4.30 28.59 20.17
N GLY A 237 3.80 28.21 21.36
CA GLY A 237 2.42 28.41 21.78
C GLY A 237 1.44 27.33 21.31
N ILE A 238 1.91 26.23 20.73
CA ILE A 238 1.07 25.09 20.31
C ILE A 238 0.93 24.09 21.46
N ALA A 239 -0.31 23.79 21.85
CA ALA A 239 -0.61 22.76 22.83
C ALA A 239 -0.19 21.40 22.30
N SER A 240 0.94 20.87 22.76
CA SER A 240 1.54 19.64 22.29
C SER A 240 1.87 18.66 23.40
N ALA A 241 1.95 17.36 23.06
CA ALA A 241 2.41 16.30 23.95
C ALA A 241 3.21 15.25 23.18
N CYS A 242 4.16 14.61 23.85
CA CYS A 242 4.96 13.53 23.33
C CYS A 242 4.46 12.17 23.83
N VAL A 243 4.32 11.19 22.93
CA VAL A 243 3.99 9.79 23.24
C VAL A 243 5.06 8.87 22.71
N THR A 244 5.75 8.18 23.61
CA THR A 244 6.82 7.23 23.26
C THR A 244 6.60 5.86 23.90
N GLY A 245 7.48 4.91 23.59
CA GLY A 245 7.48 3.61 24.26
C GLY A 245 7.68 3.67 25.78
N LYS A 246 8.31 4.74 26.27
CA LYS A 246 8.56 4.98 27.69
C LYS A 246 7.36 5.59 28.43
N THR A 247 6.37 6.17 27.71
CA THR A 247 5.19 6.80 28.28
C THR A 247 4.31 5.77 28.99
N PRO A 248 4.07 5.89 30.32
CA PRO A 248 3.21 4.97 31.06
C PRO A 248 1.80 4.89 30.47
N MET A 249 1.16 3.70 30.54
CA MET A 249 -0.15 3.48 29.88
C MET A 249 -1.23 4.46 30.35
N ALA A 250 -1.31 4.73 31.66
CA ALA A 250 -2.31 5.68 32.19
C ALA A 250 -2.08 7.10 31.63
N GLN A 251 -0.83 7.56 31.60
CA GLN A 251 -0.49 8.85 31.03
C GLN A 251 -0.75 8.92 29.53
N ARG A 252 -0.41 7.84 28.79
CA ARG A 252 -0.71 7.73 27.36
C ARG A 252 -2.22 7.84 27.10
N THR A 253 -3.02 7.13 27.87
CA THR A 253 -4.48 7.16 27.76
C THR A 253 -5.02 8.58 27.98
N GLU A 254 -4.51 9.28 28.99
CA GLU A 254 -4.92 10.66 29.28
C GLU A 254 -4.50 11.63 28.17
N ILE A 255 -3.26 11.54 27.68
CA ILE A 255 -2.77 12.35 26.56
C ILE A 255 -3.66 12.15 25.32
N LEU A 256 -3.94 10.89 24.96
CA LEU A 256 -4.79 10.59 23.81
C LEU A 256 -6.23 11.07 24.00
N LYS A 257 -6.77 11.01 25.21
CA LYS A 257 -8.10 11.56 25.52
C LYS A 257 -8.14 13.08 25.34
N ARG A 258 -7.17 13.80 25.86
CA ARG A 258 -7.04 15.25 25.72
C ARG A 258 -6.79 15.67 24.25
N PHE A 259 -6.01 14.90 23.51
CA PHE A 259 -5.82 15.12 22.08
C PHE A 259 -7.16 14.97 21.31
N LYS A 260 -7.91 13.92 21.58
CA LYS A 260 -9.22 13.70 20.95
C LYS A 260 -10.24 14.77 21.32
N ALA A 261 -10.12 15.36 22.50
CA ALA A 261 -10.97 16.47 22.96
C ALA A 261 -10.58 17.84 22.38
N GLY A 262 -9.37 17.93 21.75
CA GLY A 262 -8.85 19.19 21.21
C GLY A 262 -8.07 20.03 22.23
N ASP A 263 -7.88 19.56 23.48
CA ASP A 263 -7.05 20.23 24.49
C ASP A 263 -5.55 20.18 24.14
N ILE A 264 -5.14 19.20 23.35
CA ILE A 264 -3.82 19.04 22.76
C ILE A 264 -4.01 19.07 21.24
N GLN A 265 -3.37 20.00 20.55
CA GLN A 265 -3.44 20.12 19.09
C GLN A 265 -2.44 19.21 18.39
N ALA A 266 -1.22 19.05 18.94
CA ALA A 266 -0.15 18.31 18.30
C ALA A 266 0.34 17.15 19.18
N LEU A 267 0.42 15.95 18.57
CA LEU A 267 1.09 14.79 19.15
C LEU A 267 2.37 14.50 18.39
N THR A 268 3.48 14.46 19.11
CA THR A 268 4.73 13.91 18.60
C THR A 268 4.91 12.47 19.06
N ASN A 269 5.49 11.64 18.23
CA ASN A 269 5.73 10.25 18.60
C ASN A 269 6.95 9.63 17.91
N ALA A 270 7.52 8.63 18.57
CA ALA A 270 8.53 7.74 18.00
C ALA A 270 8.03 6.30 18.05
N ASN A 271 7.73 5.71 16.88
CA ASN A 271 7.34 4.30 16.69
C ASN A 271 6.05 3.81 17.38
N VAL A 272 5.32 4.63 18.11
CA VAL A 272 4.20 4.15 18.96
C VAL A 272 2.85 4.32 18.31
N LEU A 273 2.61 5.43 17.60
CA LEU A 273 1.32 5.74 17.00
C LEU A 273 1.23 5.32 15.51
N THR A 274 2.27 4.71 14.98
CA THR A 274 2.28 4.13 13.64
C THR A 274 1.33 2.94 13.51
N THR A 275 1.16 2.17 14.59
CA THR A 275 0.22 1.05 14.69
C THR A 275 -0.74 1.28 15.85
N GLY A 276 -1.99 0.85 15.70
CA GLY A 276 -2.96 0.86 16.79
C GLY A 276 -3.56 2.22 17.17
N PHE A 277 -3.13 3.35 16.62
CA PHE A 277 -3.76 4.64 16.84
C PHE A 277 -4.88 4.86 15.83
N ASP A 278 -6.11 5.04 16.31
CA ASP A 278 -7.30 5.26 15.51
C ASP A 278 -8.01 6.54 15.97
N PHE A 279 -7.91 7.59 15.14
CA PHE A 279 -8.57 8.86 15.36
C PHE A 279 -8.97 9.46 14.01
N PRO A 280 -10.29 9.48 13.69
CA PRO A 280 -10.78 9.94 12.39
C PRO A 280 -10.44 11.41 12.09
N ASP A 281 -10.60 12.30 13.05
CA ASP A 281 -10.42 13.74 12.84
C ASP A 281 -8.96 14.23 12.78
N LEU A 282 -8.00 13.32 12.57
CA LEU A 282 -6.61 13.65 12.31
C LEU A 282 -6.47 14.31 10.93
N ASP A 283 -6.16 15.60 10.89
CA ASP A 283 -6.17 16.41 9.67
C ASP A 283 -4.80 16.94 9.22
N LEU A 284 -3.74 16.74 10.04
CA LEU A 284 -2.35 16.98 9.64
C LEU A 284 -1.43 15.86 10.09
N ILE A 285 -0.59 15.39 9.17
CA ILE A 285 0.54 14.49 9.43
C ILE A 285 1.82 15.19 9.02
N ALA A 286 2.81 15.26 9.93
CA ALA A 286 4.17 15.66 9.60
C ALA A 286 5.11 14.45 9.70
N MET A 287 5.78 14.13 8.62
CA MET A 287 6.75 13.04 8.54
C MET A 287 8.15 13.60 8.74
N LEU A 288 8.70 13.42 9.95
CA LEU A 288 10.04 13.82 10.35
C LEU A 288 10.98 12.63 10.47
N ARG A 289 10.52 11.47 10.04
CA ARG A 289 11.27 10.21 10.04
C ARG A 289 11.49 9.72 8.63
N PRO A 290 12.69 9.91 8.06
CA PRO A 290 13.10 9.19 6.87
C PRO A 290 13.03 7.69 7.09
N THR A 291 12.47 6.95 6.13
CA THR A 291 12.40 5.49 6.17
C THR A 291 12.59 4.87 4.80
N LEU A 292 13.26 3.72 4.76
CA LEU A 292 13.37 2.89 3.58
C LEU A 292 12.29 1.79 3.55
N SER A 293 11.45 1.74 4.60
CA SER A 293 10.35 0.77 4.70
C SER A 293 9.06 1.31 4.08
N PRO A 294 8.63 0.79 2.91
CA PRO A 294 7.36 1.18 2.32
C PRO A 294 6.17 0.89 3.25
N ALA A 295 6.26 -0.20 4.04
CA ALA A 295 5.22 -0.55 5.00
C ALA A 295 5.07 0.50 6.10
N LEU A 296 6.18 1.00 6.65
CA LEU A 296 6.16 2.07 7.65
C LEU A 296 5.60 3.37 7.07
N TYR A 297 6.02 3.74 5.85
CA TYR A 297 5.47 4.90 5.15
C TYR A 297 3.96 4.80 4.98
N VAL A 298 3.44 3.66 4.47
CA VAL A 298 2.00 3.43 4.31
C VAL A 298 1.26 3.45 5.66
N GLN A 299 1.87 2.95 6.73
CA GLN A 299 1.28 3.01 8.06
C GLN A 299 1.19 4.43 8.60
N MET A 300 2.23 5.26 8.44
CA MET A 300 2.24 6.67 8.84
C MET A 300 1.18 7.47 8.06
N ALA A 301 1.25 7.45 6.73
CA ALA A 301 0.31 8.16 5.86
C ALA A 301 -1.13 7.67 6.05
N GLY A 302 -1.30 6.37 6.22
CA GLY A 302 -2.60 5.72 6.40
C GLY A 302 -3.38 6.16 7.65
N ARG A 303 -2.74 6.82 8.62
CA ARG A 303 -3.45 7.42 9.76
C ARG A 303 -4.34 8.57 9.33
N GLY A 304 -3.95 9.32 8.30
CA GLY A 304 -4.71 10.44 7.76
C GLY A 304 -5.85 10.06 6.82
N LEU A 305 -5.96 8.80 6.38
CA LEU A 305 -6.98 8.38 5.40
C LEU A 305 -8.40 8.24 5.99
N ARG A 306 -8.59 8.36 7.30
CA ARG A 306 -9.93 8.22 7.91
C ARG A 306 -10.83 9.36 7.48
N PRO A 307 -12.13 9.10 7.16
CA PRO A 307 -13.10 10.16 6.95
C PRO A 307 -13.20 11.06 8.18
N LYS A 308 -13.24 12.37 7.96
CA LYS A 308 -13.25 13.38 9.00
C LYS A 308 -14.62 14.05 9.10
N THR A 309 -14.88 14.66 10.24
CA THR A 309 -16.15 15.38 10.47
C THR A 309 -16.11 16.82 9.98
N HIS A 310 -14.92 17.40 9.79
CA HIS A 310 -14.73 18.82 9.55
C HIS A 310 -13.94 19.17 8.28
N THR A 311 -13.37 18.18 7.59
CA THR A 311 -12.63 18.36 6.32
C THR A 311 -12.65 17.08 5.50
N ASP A 312 -12.48 17.18 4.18
CA ASP A 312 -12.48 16.04 3.25
C ASP A 312 -11.10 15.42 3.02
N SER A 313 -10.07 16.02 3.61
CA SER A 313 -8.68 15.59 3.37
C SER A 313 -7.80 15.70 4.61
N CYS A 314 -6.64 15.07 4.57
CA CYS A 314 -5.57 15.26 5.54
C CYS A 314 -4.34 15.85 4.87
N LEU A 315 -3.80 16.92 5.45
CA LEU A 315 -2.56 17.51 5.00
C LEU A 315 -1.38 16.64 5.44
N VAL A 316 -0.50 16.30 4.49
CA VAL A 316 0.75 15.58 4.75
C VAL A 316 1.93 16.49 4.43
N LEU A 317 2.74 16.78 5.43
CA LEU A 317 3.99 17.53 5.30
C LEU A 317 5.15 16.53 5.42
N ASP A 318 5.85 16.29 4.31
CA ASP A 318 6.93 15.31 4.25
C ASP A 318 8.30 15.98 4.28
N PHE A 319 8.83 16.22 5.48
CA PHE A 319 10.18 16.73 5.70
C PHE A 319 11.27 15.65 5.49
N ALA A 320 10.84 14.40 5.43
CA ALA A 320 11.69 13.22 5.38
C ALA A 320 11.98 12.71 3.97
N GLY A 321 11.28 13.23 2.94
CA GLY A 321 11.40 12.77 1.55
C GLY A 321 10.86 11.36 1.32
N ASN A 322 9.92 10.91 2.14
CA ASN A 322 9.34 9.57 2.03
C ASN A 322 8.48 9.44 0.76
N VAL A 323 7.76 10.51 0.39
CA VAL A 323 6.96 10.54 -0.86
C VAL A 323 7.86 10.45 -2.08
N GLU A 324 9.02 11.13 -2.07
CA GLU A 324 10.02 11.04 -3.15
C GLU A 324 10.64 9.63 -3.23
N THR A 325 10.82 8.97 -2.07
CA THR A 325 11.44 7.65 -1.98
C THR A 325 10.51 6.52 -2.38
N HIS A 326 9.25 6.57 -1.94
CA HIS A 326 8.30 5.46 -2.05
C HIS A 326 7.20 5.71 -3.09
N GLY A 327 7.06 6.95 -3.57
CA GLY A 327 5.97 7.36 -4.42
C GLY A 327 4.63 7.51 -3.67
N PRO A 328 3.54 7.55 -4.42
CA PRO A 328 2.20 7.69 -3.86
C PRO A 328 1.80 6.52 -2.99
N ILE A 329 1.04 6.80 -1.92
CA ILE A 329 0.56 5.76 -0.99
C ILE A 329 -0.28 4.68 -1.70
N THR A 330 -0.94 5.03 -2.78
CA THR A 330 -1.82 4.14 -3.54
C THR A 330 -1.05 3.16 -4.43
N ARG A 331 0.22 3.46 -4.75
CA ARG A 331 1.06 2.67 -5.66
C ARG A 331 2.37 2.17 -5.05
N VAL A 332 2.45 2.16 -3.73
CA VAL A 332 3.63 1.66 -3.02
C VAL A 332 3.87 0.18 -3.36
N ARG A 333 5.06 -0.12 -3.86
CA ARG A 333 5.50 -1.47 -4.25
C ARG A 333 6.72 -1.89 -3.42
N PRO A 334 6.98 -3.21 -3.31
CA PRO A 334 8.23 -3.66 -2.70
C PRO A 334 9.42 -3.11 -3.51
N PRO A 335 10.53 -2.74 -2.85
CA PRO A 335 11.76 -2.35 -3.55
C PRO A 335 12.19 -3.45 -4.51
N SER A 336 12.58 -3.09 -5.73
CA SER A 336 13.08 -4.07 -6.71
C SER A 336 14.37 -4.73 -6.21
N LYS A 337 14.52 -6.03 -6.41
CA LYS A 337 15.74 -6.80 -6.06
C LYS A 337 16.96 -6.36 -6.90
N SER A 338 16.75 -5.68 -8.02
CA SER A 338 17.78 -5.04 -8.83
C SER A 338 17.92 -3.59 -8.39
N GLY A 339 19.01 -3.26 -7.72
CA GLY A 339 19.35 -1.98 -7.08
C GLY A 339 19.30 -0.69 -7.91
N GLY A 340 18.25 -0.47 -8.65
CA GLY A 340 17.92 0.78 -9.36
C GLY A 340 17.01 1.64 -8.49
N GLY A 341 17.55 2.32 -7.49
CA GLY A 341 16.86 3.39 -6.78
C GLY A 341 16.72 4.60 -7.68
N GLY A 342 15.61 4.71 -8.42
CA GLY A 342 15.21 5.95 -9.05
C GLY A 342 14.24 6.68 -8.13
N GLU A 343 14.33 8.01 -8.10
CA GLU A 343 13.33 8.86 -7.45
C GLU A 343 11.95 8.61 -8.06
N ALA A 344 10.89 8.69 -7.26
CA ALA A 344 9.53 8.56 -7.75
C ALA A 344 9.24 9.68 -8.78
N PRO A 345 8.51 9.44 -9.87
CA PRO A 345 8.21 10.43 -10.91
C PRO A 345 7.15 11.43 -10.42
N ILE A 346 7.59 12.37 -9.60
CA ILE A 346 6.74 13.44 -9.05
C ILE A 346 7.17 14.81 -9.55
N LYS A 347 6.24 15.76 -9.56
CA LYS A 347 6.50 17.19 -9.74
C LYS A 347 5.73 18.01 -8.71
N VAL A 348 6.18 19.22 -8.48
CA VAL A 348 5.57 20.15 -7.53
C VAL A 348 4.81 21.21 -8.29
N CYS A 349 3.61 21.53 -7.86
CA CYS A 349 2.84 22.62 -8.44
C CYS A 349 3.49 23.98 -8.12
N ASP A 350 3.76 24.77 -9.16
CA ASP A 350 4.39 26.09 -9.02
C ASP A 350 3.47 27.10 -8.31
N ALA A 351 2.16 26.87 -8.33
CA ALA A 351 1.18 27.78 -7.74
C ALA A 351 0.84 27.47 -6.28
N CYS A 352 0.63 26.19 -5.91
CA CYS A 352 0.19 25.80 -4.57
C CYS A 352 1.12 24.84 -3.85
N HIS A 353 2.23 24.47 -4.49
CA HIS A 353 3.24 23.53 -3.97
C HIS A 353 2.72 22.11 -3.67
N GLU A 354 1.55 21.71 -4.23
CA GLU A 354 1.06 20.34 -4.18
C GLU A 354 2.01 19.41 -4.91
N ILE A 355 2.31 18.25 -4.31
CA ILE A 355 3.14 17.22 -4.94
C ILE A 355 2.21 16.32 -5.76
N VAL A 356 2.42 16.30 -7.07
CA VAL A 356 1.61 15.52 -8.01
C VAL A 356 2.51 14.64 -8.87
N HIS A 357 1.92 13.63 -9.51
CA HIS A 357 2.64 12.83 -10.50
C HIS A 357 3.08 13.68 -11.69
N ILE A 358 4.23 13.36 -12.29
CA ILE A 358 4.80 14.13 -13.39
C ILE A 358 3.88 14.23 -14.61
N SER A 359 2.97 13.25 -14.81
CA SER A 359 2.02 13.23 -15.92
C SER A 359 0.78 14.12 -15.74
N VAL A 360 0.54 14.64 -14.54
CA VAL A 360 -0.61 15.52 -14.27
C VAL A 360 -0.44 16.84 -15.00
N MET A 361 -1.37 17.21 -15.87
CA MET A 361 -1.33 18.46 -16.64
C MET A 361 -2.06 19.61 -15.97
N ILE A 362 -3.03 19.31 -15.10
CA ILE A 362 -3.80 20.29 -14.34
C ILE A 362 -3.70 19.92 -12.86
N CYS A 363 -3.26 20.84 -12.02
CA CYS A 363 -3.14 20.59 -10.59
C CYS A 363 -4.53 20.31 -9.98
N PRO A 364 -4.75 19.17 -9.32
CA PRO A 364 -6.05 18.82 -8.78
C PRO A 364 -6.46 19.71 -7.58
N GLU A 365 -5.49 20.37 -6.94
CA GLU A 365 -5.74 21.23 -5.78
C GLU A 365 -6.12 22.66 -6.17
N CYS A 366 -5.38 23.29 -7.11
CA CYS A 366 -5.55 24.71 -7.42
C CYS A 366 -5.93 25.00 -8.87
N GLY A 367 -6.03 23.98 -9.73
CA GLY A 367 -6.35 24.15 -11.14
C GLY A 367 -5.21 24.73 -11.99
N TYR A 368 -3.99 24.87 -11.46
CA TYR A 368 -2.84 25.33 -12.24
C TYR A 368 -2.58 24.38 -13.41
N GLU A 369 -2.51 24.93 -14.62
CA GLU A 369 -2.19 24.20 -15.84
C GLU A 369 -0.69 24.35 -16.15
N TRP A 370 0.03 23.21 -16.23
CA TRP A 370 1.40 23.25 -16.70
C TRP A 370 1.42 23.47 -18.21
N PRO A 371 2.22 24.42 -18.69
CA PRO A 371 2.40 24.60 -20.13
C PRO A 371 2.96 23.31 -20.77
N PRO A 372 2.58 22.96 -22.01
CA PRO A 372 3.20 21.87 -22.73
C PRO A 372 4.72 22.06 -22.73
N SER A 373 5.49 21.04 -22.33
CA SER A 373 6.95 21.14 -22.34
C SER A 373 7.45 21.32 -23.78
N GLU A 374 8.19 22.37 -24.05
CA GLU A 374 8.86 22.60 -25.34
C GLU A 374 10.10 21.71 -25.55
N GLU A 375 10.46 20.86 -24.56
CA GLU A 375 11.61 19.97 -24.70
C GLU A 375 11.32 18.80 -25.62
N PRO A 376 12.24 18.45 -26.53
CA PRO A 376 12.06 17.32 -27.43
C PRO A 376 11.87 16.03 -26.64
N TYR A 377 10.87 15.27 -27.01
CA TYR A 377 10.42 13.99 -26.41
C TYR A 377 11.52 12.94 -26.15
N GLU A 378 12.74 13.14 -26.61
CA GLU A 378 13.83 12.19 -26.50
C GLU A 378 14.44 12.04 -25.08
N ARG A 379 14.21 12.99 -24.16
CA ARG A 379 14.72 12.93 -22.77
C ARG A 379 13.69 12.48 -21.72
N LEU A 380 12.43 12.48 -22.05
CA LEU A 380 11.38 11.93 -21.20
C LEU A 380 11.34 10.39 -21.32
N ARG A 381 12.31 9.70 -20.73
CA ARG A 381 12.10 8.31 -20.33
C ARG A 381 11.12 8.33 -19.17
N LEU A 382 9.84 8.38 -19.52
CA LEU A 382 8.71 8.28 -18.62
C LEU A 382 8.85 7.02 -17.77
N ARG A 383 9.01 7.19 -16.47
CA ARG A 383 8.70 6.17 -15.49
C ARG A 383 7.29 6.45 -15.03
N ASP A 384 6.39 5.53 -15.33
CA ASP A 384 4.98 5.61 -15.00
C ASP A 384 4.77 5.27 -13.53
N ASP A 385 4.48 6.24 -12.68
CA ASP A 385 3.92 6.04 -11.35
C ASP A 385 3.18 7.29 -10.91
N ASP A 386 1.87 7.20 -10.77
CA ASP A 386 0.94 8.30 -10.46
C ASP A 386 0.66 8.42 -8.95
N ILE A 387 0.53 9.64 -8.38
CA ILE A 387 0.38 9.88 -6.93
C ILE A 387 -1.05 9.64 -6.42
N MET A 388 -2.02 9.81 -7.28
CA MET A 388 -3.42 9.47 -7.01
C MET A 388 -3.89 8.52 -8.10
N GLY A 389 -3.48 7.26 -8.03
CA GLY A 389 -3.80 6.19 -8.97
C GLY A 389 -5.14 6.29 -9.68
N ALA A 390 -5.27 7.25 -10.58
CA ALA A 390 -6.16 7.04 -11.69
C ALA A 390 -5.38 6.12 -12.63
N ASP A 391 -5.79 4.89 -12.79
CA ASP A 391 -5.39 4.08 -13.90
C ASP A 391 -5.59 4.93 -15.14
N SER A 392 -4.52 5.53 -15.63
CA SER A 392 -4.55 6.16 -16.93
C SER A 392 -4.56 5.02 -17.93
N GLU A 393 -5.74 4.44 -18.14
CA GLU A 393 -6.03 3.78 -19.38
C GLU A 393 -5.72 4.80 -20.46
N LEU A 394 -4.54 4.67 -21.04
CA LEU A 394 -4.14 5.52 -22.14
C LEU A 394 -5.03 5.14 -23.31
N GLN A 395 -5.58 6.14 -23.98
CA GLN A 395 -6.45 5.94 -25.15
C GLN A 395 -5.70 6.38 -26.40
N MET A 396 -5.75 5.55 -27.44
CA MET A 396 -5.18 5.89 -28.73
C MET A 396 -6.20 5.60 -29.84
N PRO A 397 -6.59 6.63 -30.62
CA PRO A 397 -7.38 6.37 -31.84
C PRO A 397 -6.50 5.64 -32.84
N VAL A 398 -6.99 4.51 -33.36
CA VAL A 398 -6.26 3.66 -34.29
C VAL A 398 -6.67 4.00 -35.72
N LYS A 399 -5.71 4.29 -36.56
CA LYS A 399 -5.91 4.51 -38.00
C LYS A 399 -5.63 3.27 -38.82
N SER A 400 -4.69 2.47 -38.37
CA SER A 400 -4.33 1.21 -39.00
C SER A 400 -3.62 0.30 -38.01
N TRP A 401 -3.51 -0.96 -38.37
CA TRP A 401 -2.68 -1.92 -37.64
C TRP A 401 -1.87 -2.76 -38.60
N SER A 402 -0.85 -3.43 -38.04
CA SER A 402 -0.13 -4.48 -38.77
C SER A 402 0.08 -5.69 -37.87
N TRP A 403 -0.01 -6.85 -38.46
CA TRP A 403 0.25 -8.12 -37.81
C TRP A 403 1.44 -8.83 -38.45
N SER A 404 2.27 -9.41 -37.62
CA SER A 404 3.46 -10.16 -38.08
C SER A 404 3.76 -11.31 -37.15
N GLU A 405 4.52 -12.28 -37.65
CA GLU A 405 5.20 -13.24 -36.79
C GLU A 405 6.33 -12.54 -36.03
N TYR A 406 6.54 -12.95 -34.80
CA TYR A 406 7.62 -12.45 -33.95
C TYR A 406 8.21 -13.61 -33.17
N THR A 407 9.54 -13.72 -33.17
CA THR A 407 10.26 -14.67 -32.32
C THR A 407 10.91 -13.91 -31.18
N SER A 408 10.56 -14.26 -29.94
CA SER A 408 11.16 -13.66 -28.75
C SER A 408 12.63 -14.04 -28.60
N ARG A 409 13.37 -13.29 -27.77
CA ARG A 409 14.78 -13.64 -27.45
C ARG A 409 14.93 -15.04 -26.81
N ALA A 410 13.87 -15.57 -26.21
CA ALA A 410 13.80 -16.91 -25.65
C ALA A 410 13.41 -18.00 -26.68
N GLY A 411 13.27 -17.63 -27.98
CA GLY A 411 12.94 -18.57 -29.05
C GLY A 411 11.45 -18.89 -29.19
N ASN A 412 10.56 -18.20 -28.47
CA ASN A 412 9.11 -18.45 -28.57
C ASN A 412 8.53 -17.69 -29.76
N ASN A 413 7.85 -18.41 -30.65
CA ASN A 413 7.10 -17.83 -31.77
C ASN A 413 5.72 -17.36 -31.31
N MET A 414 5.34 -16.16 -31.69
CA MET A 414 4.09 -15.50 -31.32
C MET A 414 3.57 -14.58 -32.42
N LEU A 415 2.31 -14.18 -32.37
CA LEU A 415 1.78 -13.11 -33.19
C LEU A 415 2.06 -11.76 -32.51
N LYS A 416 2.44 -10.78 -33.31
CA LYS A 416 2.62 -9.38 -32.89
C LYS A 416 1.62 -8.51 -33.63
N ALA A 417 0.82 -7.76 -32.90
CA ALA A 417 0.00 -6.66 -33.43
C ALA A 417 0.72 -5.33 -33.14
N THR A 418 0.78 -4.46 -34.14
CA THR A 418 1.25 -3.09 -34.00
C THR A 418 0.13 -2.14 -34.38
N TYR A 419 -0.32 -1.31 -33.43
CA TYR A 419 -1.39 -0.32 -33.64
C TYR A 419 -0.77 1.03 -33.97
N TYR A 420 -1.26 1.68 -35.02
CA TYR A 420 -0.80 3.01 -35.47
C TYR A 420 -1.93 4.02 -35.27
N GLY A 421 -1.63 5.06 -34.50
CA GLY A 421 -2.50 6.20 -34.25
C GLY A 421 -2.28 7.37 -35.21
N ARG A 422 -2.23 8.60 -34.72
CA ARG A 422 -1.86 9.80 -35.48
C ARG A 422 -0.33 9.78 -35.73
N LEU A 423 0.14 10.64 -36.63
CA LEU A 423 1.57 10.75 -36.97
C LEU A 423 2.46 11.08 -35.74
N SER A 424 1.88 11.72 -34.71
CA SER A 424 2.55 12.02 -33.43
C SER A 424 2.57 10.86 -32.45
N ASP A 425 1.75 9.84 -32.66
CA ASP A 425 1.56 8.77 -31.68
C ASP A 425 2.59 7.66 -31.90
N LYS A 426 3.22 7.20 -30.84
CA LYS A 426 4.09 6.02 -30.92
C LYS A 426 3.23 4.79 -31.20
N PRO A 427 3.67 3.94 -32.16
CA PRO A 427 3.02 2.66 -32.37
C PRO A 427 3.01 1.81 -31.08
N ILE A 428 1.89 1.16 -30.82
CA ILE A 428 1.71 0.26 -29.68
C ILE A 428 1.84 -1.18 -30.14
N ASP A 429 2.80 -1.89 -29.57
CA ASP A 429 3.04 -3.30 -29.85
C ASP A 429 2.40 -4.19 -28.78
N GLU A 430 1.65 -5.20 -29.24
CA GLU A 430 1.06 -6.22 -28.39
C GLU A 430 1.44 -7.63 -28.89
N TYR A 431 1.70 -8.56 -27.97
CA TYR A 431 2.24 -9.88 -28.28
C TYR A 431 1.32 -10.98 -27.80
N PHE A 432 1.00 -11.94 -28.66
CA PHE A 432 0.10 -13.05 -28.41
C PHE A 432 0.82 -14.39 -28.50
N CYS A 433 1.05 -15.05 -27.39
CA CYS A 433 1.75 -16.32 -27.27
C CYS A 433 0.83 -17.52 -27.59
N VAL A 434 0.19 -17.52 -28.74
CA VAL A 434 -0.85 -18.52 -29.10
C VAL A 434 -0.36 -19.97 -29.14
N LEU A 435 0.93 -20.20 -29.33
CA LEU A 435 1.55 -21.53 -29.36
C LEU A 435 2.04 -22.01 -27.98
N ASN A 436 1.84 -21.24 -26.93
CA ASN A 436 2.27 -21.62 -25.58
C ASN A 436 1.32 -22.69 -25.00
N PRO A 437 1.83 -23.89 -24.61
CA PRO A 437 1.02 -24.90 -23.95
C PRO A 437 0.70 -24.46 -22.50
N GLY A 438 -0.46 -23.94 -22.21
CA GLY A 438 -0.86 -23.55 -20.88
C GLY A 438 -1.83 -22.37 -20.85
N PHE A 439 -2.08 -21.83 -19.65
CA PHE A 439 -3.07 -20.76 -19.44
C PHE A 439 -2.79 -19.51 -20.29
N ALA A 440 -1.52 -19.12 -20.43
CA ALA A 440 -1.13 -17.95 -21.24
C ALA A 440 -1.48 -18.13 -22.72
N GLY A 441 -1.27 -19.32 -23.29
CA GLY A 441 -1.63 -19.62 -24.67
C GLY A 441 -3.15 -19.67 -24.86
N GLN A 442 -3.88 -20.31 -23.96
CA GLN A 442 -5.35 -20.32 -24.01
C GLN A 442 -5.94 -18.91 -23.95
N LYS A 443 -5.40 -18.04 -23.07
CA LYS A 443 -5.80 -16.65 -22.99
C LYS A 443 -5.51 -15.91 -24.30
N ALA A 444 -4.32 -16.09 -24.87
CA ALA A 444 -3.93 -15.46 -26.14
C ALA A 444 -4.84 -15.90 -27.30
N VAL A 445 -5.17 -17.18 -27.39
CA VAL A 445 -6.10 -17.71 -28.39
C VAL A 445 -7.50 -17.10 -28.19
N GLY A 446 -8.00 -17.02 -26.95
CA GLY A 446 -9.29 -16.40 -26.65
C GLY A 446 -9.34 -14.92 -27.05
N GLU A 447 -8.25 -14.16 -26.84
CA GLU A 447 -8.19 -12.76 -27.27
C GLU A 447 -8.14 -12.62 -28.81
N ILE A 448 -7.38 -13.45 -29.51
CA ILE A 448 -7.36 -13.48 -30.98
C ILE A 448 -8.74 -13.83 -31.55
N GLN A 449 -9.47 -14.76 -30.93
CA GLN A 449 -10.83 -15.06 -31.31
C GLN A 449 -11.77 -13.87 -31.15
N LYS A 450 -11.72 -13.13 -30.08
CA LYS A 450 -12.52 -11.91 -29.88
C LYS A 450 -12.17 -10.85 -30.93
N ILE A 451 -10.87 -10.64 -31.19
CA ILE A 451 -10.39 -9.71 -32.22
C ILE A 451 -10.95 -10.10 -33.56
N SER A 452 -10.83 -11.38 -33.99
CA SER A 452 -11.29 -11.85 -35.29
C SER A 452 -12.80 -11.72 -35.47
N GLN A 453 -13.57 -11.94 -34.40
CA GLN A 453 -15.02 -11.77 -34.40
C GLN A 453 -15.40 -10.29 -34.61
N SER A 454 -14.74 -9.36 -33.86
CA SER A 454 -15.03 -7.96 -33.96
C SER A 454 -14.49 -7.30 -35.23
N SER A 455 -13.45 -7.87 -35.85
CA SER A 455 -12.85 -7.42 -37.12
C SER A 455 -13.42 -8.08 -38.36
N GLY A 456 -14.40 -8.97 -38.21
CA GLY A 456 -15.11 -9.60 -39.32
C GLY A 456 -14.32 -10.67 -40.10
N CYS A 457 -13.25 -11.25 -39.50
CA CYS A 457 -12.39 -12.24 -40.20
C CYS A 457 -12.31 -13.59 -39.53
N ARG A 458 -13.36 -13.98 -38.77
CA ARG A 458 -13.34 -15.19 -37.95
C ARG A 458 -13.20 -16.47 -38.74
N GLU A 459 -13.94 -16.60 -39.83
CA GLU A 459 -13.95 -17.82 -40.65
C GLU A 459 -12.61 -18.02 -41.37
N GLU A 460 -12.06 -16.94 -41.96
CA GLU A 460 -10.76 -16.97 -42.63
C GLU A 460 -9.63 -17.26 -41.62
N LEU A 461 -9.74 -16.76 -40.39
CA LEU A 461 -8.72 -17.01 -39.35
C LEU A 461 -8.75 -18.47 -38.86
N ILE A 462 -9.93 -19.08 -38.75
CA ILE A 462 -10.05 -20.51 -38.40
C ILE A 462 -9.45 -21.40 -39.50
N ALA A 463 -9.52 -20.99 -40.75
CA ALA A 463 -8.97 -21.71 -41.88
C ALA A 463 -7.45 -21.45 -42.08
N ALA A 464 -6.86 -20.52 -41.33
CA ALA A 464 -5.45 -20.16 -41.47
C ALA A 464 -4.53 -21.21 -40.83
N ASP A 465 -3.57 -21.72 -41.59
CA ASP A 465 -2.58 -22.70 -41.12
C ASP A 465 -1.30 -21.99 -40.74
N GLY A 466 -1.05 -21.88 -39.39
CA GLY A 466 0.12 -21.28 -38.80
C GLY A 466 0.06 -19.76 -38.59
N LEU A 467 1.09 -19.25 -37.91
CA LEU A 467 1.15 -17.84 -37.49
C LEU A 467 1.21 -16.86 -38.67
N TYR A 468 1.93 -17.25 -39.73
CA TYR A 468 2.05 -16.42 -40.95
C TYR A 468 0.70 -16.25 -41.63
N ALA A 469 -0.02 -17.34 -41.89
CA ALA A 469 -1.32 -17.26 -42.49
C ALA A 469 -2.32 -16.48 -41.64
N ALA A 470 -2.30 -16.65 -40.31
CA ALA A 470 -3.11 -15.90 -39.40
C ALA A 470 -2.77 -14.39 -39.44
N SER A 471 -1.47 -14.01 -39.53
CA SER A 471 -1.07 -12.61 -39.65
C SER A 471 -1.56 -11.97 -40.94
N VAL A 472 -1.55 -12.72 -42.07
CA VAL A 472 -2.07 -12.24 -43.37
C VAL A 472 -3.55 -11.94 -43.29
N VAL A 473 -4.33 -12.83 -42.67
CA VAL A 473 -5.79 -12.66 -42.50
C VAL A 473 -6.07 -11.45 -41.64
N LEU A 474 -5.40 -11.32 -40.48
CA LEU A 474 -5.58 -10.22 -39.55
C LEU A 474 -5.17 -8.86 -40.17
N ASN A 475 -4.15 -8.82 -41.03
CA ASN A 475 -3.75 -7.61 -41.74
C ASN A 475 -4.81 -7.09 -42.73
N LYS A 476 -5.68 -7.95 -43.21
CA LYS A 476 -6.76 -7.57 -44.14
C LYS A 476 -8.06 -7.21 -43.42
N SER A 477 -8.16 -7.48 -42.13
CA SER A 477 -9.35 -7.24 -41.34
C SER A 477 -9.45 -5.80 -40.83
N THR A 478 -10.64 -5.40 -40.39
CA THR A 478 -10.91 -4.03 -39.92
C THR A 478 -10.23 -3.78 -38.57
N PRO A 479 -9.34 -2.76 -38.43
CA PRO A 479 -8.76 -2.40 -37.15
C PRO A 479 -9.81 -1.81 -36.19
N PRO A 480 -9.59 -1.85 -34.88
CA PRO A 480 -10.41 -1.09 -33.92
C PRO A 480 -10.29 0.43 -34.21
N SER A 481 -11.33 1.17 -33.92
CA SER A 481 -11.31 2.65 -34.02
C SER A 481 -10.47 3.30 -32.92
N GLU A 482 -10.38 2.63 -31.76
CA GLU A 482 -9.65 3.09 -30.58
C GLU A 482 -9.17 1.89 -29.77
N ILE A 483 -7.97 2.01 -29.18
CA ILE A 483 -7.49 1.11 -28.14
C ILE A 483 -7.33 1.85 -26.82
N ILE A 484 -7.67 1.14 -25.75
CA ILE A 484 -7.38 1.52 -24.37
C ILE A 484 -6.27 0.57 -23.91
N TYR A 485 -5.17 1.11 -23.45
CA TYR A 485 -3.99 0.33 -23.09
C TYR A 485 -3.28 0.86 -21.86
N GLU A 486 -2.60 -0.05 -21.19
CA GLU A 486 -1.73 0.22 -20.04
C GLU A 486 -0.29 -0.10 -20.40
N LYS A 487 0.64 0.62 -19.81
CA LYS A 487 2.06 0.31 -19.96
C LYS A 487 2.53 -0.58 -18.81
N ASN A 488 3.07 -1.73 -19.15
CA ASN A 488 3.65 -2.67 -18.20
C ASN A 488 5.16 -2.81 -18.44
N GLY A 489 5.95 -1.98 -17.78
CA GLY A 489 7.40 -1.91 -17.96
C GLY A 489 7.81 -1.51 -19.38
N ARG A 490 8.39 -2.43 -20.15
CA ARG A 490 8.80 -2.22 -21.56
C ARG A 490 7.71 -2.57 -22.57
N TYR A 491 6.61 -3.16 -22.15
CA TYR A 491 5.53 -3.65 -22.98
C TYR A 491 4.26 -2.86 -22.73
N PHE A 492 3.35 -2.89 -23.69
CA PHE A 492 2.01 -2.36 -23.56
C PHE A 492 1.02 -3.50 -23.44
N ASN A 493 0.01 -3.33 -22.59
CA ASN A 493 -1.10 -4.27 -22.45
C ASN A 493 -2.36 -3.58 -22.93
N VAL A 494 -2.93 -4.04 -24.03
CA VAL A 494 -4.19 -3.49 -24.55
C VAL A 494 -5.33 -4.09 -23.73
N VAL A 495 -5.98 -3.23 -22.94
CA VAL A 495 -7.07 -3.60 -22.01
C VAL A 495 -8.40 -3.73 -22.76
N ARG A 496 -8.65 -2.82 -23.71
CA ARG A 496 -9.91 -2.79 -24.47
C ARG A 496 -9.70 -2.28 -25.90
N ARG A 497 -10.52 -2.83 -26.81
CA ARG A 497 -10.59 -2.39 -28.20
C ARG A 497 -12.00 -1.96 -28.50
N LYS A 498 -12.20 -0.79 -29.08
CA LYS A 498 -13.49 -0.31 -29.59
C LYS A 498 -13.53 -0.45 -31.09
N TYR A 499 -14.61 -0.96 -31.62
CA TYR A 499 -14.87 -1.08 -33.05
C TYR A 499 -16.07 -0.19 -33.37
N GLU A 500 -16.02 0.53 -34.49
CA GLU A 500 -17.20 1.21 -35.00
C GLU A 500 -18.17 0.19 -35.53
N THR A 501 -19.42 0.23 -35.05
CA THR A 501 -20.52 -0.60 -35.49
C THR A 501 -21.12 -0.10 -36.79
#